data_704e074589fe6b4812c67c2c23c6a5d9
#
_entry.id   704e074589fe6b4812c67c2c23c6a5d9
#
_cell.length_a   1.000
_cell.length_b   1.000
_cell.length_c   1.000
_cell.angle_alpha   90.00
_cell.angle_beta   90.00
_cell.angle_gamma   90.00
#
_symmetry.space_group_name_H-M   'P 1'
#
loop_
_entity.id
_entity.type
_entity.pdbx_description
1 polymer ?
#
loop_
_entity_poly.entity_id
_entity_poly.type
_entity_poly.pdbx_seq_one_letter_code
_entity_poly.pdbx_strand_id
1 'polypeptide(L)'
;YPLYFYWGSFGHANNHERILQVNDLINSFDWLSVKKNEAYPVFTNATSNDDLPWPNNLSDKKSGQVNAFFRWKLMSDKKNSFTVSLYLNSADDIKTKFNLPKEATTDVTLRRLQNFEFKEGDFINWNFGESKGKIRIGADKIITAPSLKITTAPQTLSISLAKN
;
A
#
# COMPACT_ATOMS: atom_id res chain seq x y z
N TYR A 1 12.36 -6.18 -3.49
CA TYR A 1 11.16 -7.02 -3.62
C TYR A 1 10.00 -6.33 -2.91
N PRO A 2 8.78 -6.29 -3.47
CA PRO A 2 7.60 -5.85 -2.73
C PRO A 2 7.38 -6.78 -1.54
N LEU A 3 7.03 -6.17 -0.41
CA LEU A 3 6.75 -6.89 0.83
C LEU A 3 5.28 -6.70 1.19
N TYR A 4 4.54 -7.79 1.27
CA TYR A 4 3.26 -7.81 1.94
C TYR A 4 3.47 -8.09 3.41
N PHE A 5 2.94 -7.20 4.21
CA PHE A 5 2.96 -7.35 5.65
C PHE A 5 1.57 -7.81 6.11
N TYR A 6 1.55 -8.91 6.80
CA TYR A 6 0.37 -9.43 7.45
C TYR A 6 0.67 -9.63 8.92
N TRP A 7 0.11 -8.78 9.74
CA TRP A 7 0.18 -8.87 11.18
C TRP A 7 -1.17 -9.35 11.70
N GLY A 8 -1.17 -10.47 12.35
CA GLY A 8 -2.41 -11.06 12.83
C GLY A 8 -2.19 -12.05 13.97
N SER A 9 -3.28 -12.57 14.40
CA SER A 9 -3.37 -13.52 15.47
C SER A 9 -2.97 -14.92 14.99
N PHE A 10 -1.72 -15.21 14.89
CA PHE A 10 -1.23 -16.54 14.54
C PHE A 10 -0.81 -17.32 15.78
N GLY A 11 -1.25 -18.55 15.88
CA GLY A 11 -0.62 -19.51 16.79
C GLY A 11 0.80 -19.86 16.31
N HIS A 12 1.64 -20.30 17.21
CA HIS A 12 3.02 -20.70 16.89
C HIS A 12 3.07 -21.95 15.96
N ALA A 13 2.07 -22.79 16.03
CA ALA A 13 1.94 -23.98 15.20
C ALA A 13 0.55 -24.04 14.55
N ASN A 14 0.48 -24.66 13.37
CA ASN A 14 -0.76 -24.92 12.66
C ASN A 14 -1.53 -23.68 12.16
N ASN A 15 -0.85 -22.86 11.41
CA ASN A 15 -1.45 -21.70 10.71
C ASN A 15 -1.91 -22.05 9.28
N HIS A 16 -2.12 -23.31 8.98
CA HIS A 16 -2.29 -23.79 7.62
C HIS A 16 -3.42 -23.06 6.87
N GLU A 17 -4.55 -22.88 7.50
CA GLU A 17 -5.67 -22.16 6.88
C GLU A 17 -5.34 -20.68 6.59
N ARG A 18 -4.64 -20.02 7.53
CA ARG A 18 -4.21 -18.62 7.38
C ARG A 18 -3.19 -18.47 6.26
N ILE A 19 -2.23 -19.39 6.19
CA ILE A 19 -1.22 -19.41 5.13
C ILE A 19 -1.89 -19.55 3.76
N LEU A 20 -2.89 -20.44 3.63
CA LEU A 20 -3.63 -20.59 2.38
C LEU A 20 -4.38 -19.31 1.99
N GLN A 21 -5.00 -18.63 2.94
CA GLN A 21 -5.70 -17.37 2.68
C GLN A 21 -4.74 -16.25 2.23
N VAL A 22 -3.58 -16.15 2.88
CA VAL A 22 -2.55 -15.18 2.48
C VAL A 22 -1.98 -15.54 1.10
N ASN A 23 -1.83 -16.82 0.79
CA ASN A 23 -1.40 -17.26 -0.53
C ASN A 23 -2.35 -16.83 -1.65
N ASP A 24 -3.66 -16.85 -1.41
CA ASP A 24 -4.63 -16.36 -2.40
C ASP A 24 -4.40 -14.88 -2.72
N LEU A 25 -4.13 -14.05 -1.70
CA LEU A 25 -3.77 -12.65 -1.90
C LEU A 25 -2.45 -12.48 -2.64
N ILE A 26 -1.43 -13.26 -2.29
CA ILE A 26 -0.12 -13.21 -2.93
C ILE A 26 -0.24 -13.65 -4.39
N ASN A 27 -0.96 -14.74 -4.66
CA ASN A 27 -1.11 -15.29 -6.00
C ASN A 27 -1.99 -14.40 -6.90
N SER A 28 -2.84 -13.56 -6.33
CA SER A 28 -3.63 -12.58 -7.08
C SER A 28 -2.81 -11.40 -7.60
N PHE A 29 -1.56 -11.26 -7.16
CA PHE A 29 -0.68 -10.18 -7.56
C PHE A 29 0.13 -10.55 -8.79
N ASP A 30 0.17 -9.66 -9.77
CA ASP A 30 1.04 -9.84 -10.94
C ASP A 30 2.51 -9.53 -10.60
N TRP A 31 3.21 -10.51 -10.08
CA TRP A 31 4.63 -10.40 -9.72
C TRP A 31 5.54 -10.14 -10.92
N LEU A 32 5.12 -10.52 -12.12
CA LEU A 32 5.89 -10.29 -13.35
C LEU A 32 5.88 -8.82 -13.75
N SER A 33 4.89 -8.04 -13.28
CA SER A 33 4.84 -6.60 -13.52
C SER A 33 5.76 -5.80 -12.60
N VAL A 34 6.30 -6.41 -11.53
CA VAL A 34 7.20 -5.74 -10.57
C VAL A 34 8.63 -5.76 -11.09
N LYS A 35 9.13 -4.63 -11.50
CA LYS A 35 10.46 -4.48 -12.09
C LYS A 35 11.44 -3.77 -11.15
N LYS A 36 12.74 -4.12 -11.26
CA LYS A 36 13.79 -3.48 -10.44
C LYS A 36 13.96 -2.00 -10.72
N ASN A 37 13.69 -1.60 -11.93
CA ASN A 37 13.88 -0.25 -12.47
C ASN A 37 12.57 0.54 -12.56
N GLU A 38 11.59 0.20 -11.75
CA GLU A 38 10.33 0.93 -11.65
C GLU A 38 10.05 1.31 -10.20
N ALA A 39 9.49 2.50 -10.02
CA ALA A 39 9.01 2.96 -8.74
C ALA A 39 7.76 2.17 -8.30
N TYR A 40 7.64 1.96 -7.00
CA TYR A 40 6.46 1.32 -6.42
C TYR A 40 6.10 1.95 -5.06
N PRO A 41 4.83 1.91 -4.67
CA PRO A 41 4.39 2.34 -3.35
C PRO A 41 4.59 1.24 -2.31
N VAL A 42 4.83 1.65 -1.07
CA VAL A 42 4.77 0.82 0.13
C VAL A 42 3.64 1.35 1.00
N PHE A 43 2.79 0.45 1.46
CA PHE A 43 1.62 0.77 2.28
C PHE A 43 1.92 0.44 3.75
N THR A 44 1.73 1.43 4.63
CA THR A 44 1.93 1.29 6.08
C THR A 44 0.78 1.94 6.85
N ASN A 45 0.63 1.62 8.12
CA ASN A 45 -0.45 2.15 8.97
C ASN A 45 -1.84 1.93 8.37
N ALA A 46 -2.05 0.78 7.72
CA ALA A 46 -3.31 0.45 7.08
C ALA A 46 -4.42 0.20 8.09
N THR A 47 -5.62 0.71 7.80
CA THR A 47 -6.83 0.41 8.58
C THR A 47 -7.54 -0.86 8.14
N SER A 48 -7.07 -1.51 7.06
CA SER A 48 -7.58 -2.80 6.62
C SER A 48 -7.15 -3.88 7.62
N ASN A 49 -8.13 -4.63 8.10
CA ASN A 49 -7.96 -5.65 9.11
C ASN A 49 -8.38 -7.02 8.59
N ASP A 50 -7.78 -8.05 9.18
CA ASP A 50 -8.26 -9.41 9.06
C ASP A 50 -9.35 -9.64 10.11
N ASP A 51 -10.58 -9.93 9.68
CA ASP A 51 -11.72 -10.18 10.55
C ASP A 51 -11.70 -11.57 11.19
N LEU A 52 -10.77 -12.42 10.81
CA LEU A 52 -10.67 -13.76 11.35
C LEU A 52 -10.10 -13.70 12.78
N PRO A 53 -10.85 -14.20 13.78
CA PRO A 53 -10.41 -14.17 15.17
C PRO A 53 -9.17 -15.07 15.38
N TRP A 54 -8.45 -14.81 16.47
CA TRP A 54 -7.40 -15.72 16.92
C TRP A 54 -7.93 -17.15 17.06
N PRO A 55 -7.25 -18.13 16.47
CA PRO A 55 -7.58 -19.51 16.78
C PRO A 55 -7.25 -19.81 18.24
N ASN A 56 -8.09 -20.61 18.88
CA ASN A 56 -7.82 -21.21 20.18
C ASN A 56 -7.76 -20.28 21.39
N ASN A 57 -8.87 -19.67 21.76
CA ASN A 57 -9.11 -19.13 23.10
C ASN A 57 -8.13 -18.07 23.61
N LEU A 58 -7.35 -17.45 22.77
CA LEU A 58 -6.66 -16.25 23.19
C LEU A 58 -7.71 -15.18 23.41
N SER A 59 -7.73 -14.60 24.58
CA SER A 59 -8.71 -13.61 25.04
C SER A 59 -8.76 -12.36 24.17
N ASP A 60 -7.81 -12.22 23.29
CA ASP A 60 -7.59 -11.06 22.45
C ASP A 60 -8.10 -11.33 21.04
N LYS A 61 -9.37 -11.02 20.80
CA LYS A 61 -10.04 -11.14 19.49
C LYS A 61 -9.66 -10.01 18.52
N LYS A 62 -8.43 -9.50 18.60
CA LYS A 62 -8.00 -8.40 17.75
C LYS A 62 -7.72 -8.90 16.32
N SER A 63 -8.25 -8.17 15.37
CA SER A 63 -7.92 -8.33 13.95
C SER A 63 -6.47 -7.92 13.69
N GLY A 64 -5.81 -8.58 12.74
CA GLY A 64 -4.51 -8.14 12.24
C GLY A 64 -4.62 -7.10 11.14
N GLN A 65 -3.57 -6.32 10.91
CA GLN A 65 -3.47 -5.45 9.74
C GLN A 65 -3.10 -6.24 8.50
N VAL A 66 -3.73 -5.89 7.37
CA VAL A 66 -3.47 -6.52 6.08
C VAL A 66 -3.23 -5.44 5.03
N ASN A 67 -1.99 -5.28 4.59
CA ASN A 67 -1.66 -4.38 3.48
C ASN A 67 -1.71 -5.08 2.11
N ALA A 68 -1.91 -6.38 2.07
CA ALA A 68 -1.96 -7.17 0.84
C ALA A 68 -3.21 -6.90 -0.03
N PHE A 69 -4.17 -6.13 0.47
CA PHE A 69 -5.35 -5.72 -0.32
C PHE A 69 -5.06 -4.57 -1.28
N PHE A 70 -4.00 -3.78 -1.03
CA PHE A 70 -3.65 -2.64 -1.86
C PHE A 70 -3.01 -3.06 -3.17
N ARG A 71 -3.34 -2.35 -4.23
CA ARG A 71 -2.78 -2.51 -5.58
C ARG A 71 -2.39 -1.16 -6.15
N TRP A 72 -1.51 -1.21 -7.13
CA TRP A 72 -1.07 -0.01 -7.84
C TRP A 72 -0.77 -0.30 -9.31
N LYS A 73 -0.79 0.76 -10.08
CA LYS A 73 -0.30 0.79 -11.46
C LYS A 73 0.51 2.05 -11.65
N LEU A 74 1.81 1.90 -11.96
CA LEU A 74 2.65 3.03 -12.31
C LEU A 74 2.12 3.70 -13.58
N MET A 75 1.95 5.02 -13.54
CA MET A 75 1.48 5.79 -14.70
C MET A 75 2.61 6.63 -15.29
N SER A 76 3.43 7.28 -14.45
CA SER A 76 4.51 8.13 -14.91
C SER A 76 5.55 8.37 -13.82
N ASP A 77 6.82 8.34 -14.21
CA ASP A 77 7.97 8.75 -13.38
C ASP A 77 8.83 9.68 -14.24
N LYS A 78 8.72 10.98 -14.03
CA LYS A 78 9.41 12.04 -14.79
C LYS A 78 10.23 12.91 -13.84
N LYS A 79 11.16 13.67 -14.39
CA LYS A 79 12.07 14.53 -13.62
C LYS A 79 11.39 15.38 -12.53
N ASN A 80 10.26 15.99 -12.83
CA ASN A 80 9.58 16.94 -11.92
C ASN A 80 8.19 16.49 -11.46
N SER A 81 7.75 15.29 -11.84
CA SER A 81 6.45 14.76 -11.51
C SER A 81 6.43 13.25 -11.49
N PHE A 82 5.62 12.70 -10.59
CA PHE A 82 5.38 11.27 -10.50
C PHE A 82 3.88 11.02 -10.33
N THR A 83 3.35 9.98 -10.97
CA THR A 83 1.97 9.57 -10.83
C THR A 83 1.84 8.05 -10.74
N VAL A 84 0.99 7.60 -9.83
CA VAL A 84 0.65 6.20 -9.63
C VAL A 84 -0.83 6.07 -9.34
N SER A 85 -1.49 5.11 -9.96
CA SER A 85 -2.87 4.75 -9.63
C SER A 85 -2.87 3.78 -8.47
N LEU A 86 -3.70 4.03 -7.45
CA LEU A 86 -3.85 3.22 -6.24
C LEU A 86 -5.29 2.74 -6.12
N TYR A 87 -5.47 1.49 -5.70
CA TYR A 87 -6.80 0.90 -5.49
C TYR A 87 -6.73 -0.31 -4.55
N LEU A 88 -7.88 -0.75 -4.07
CA LEU A 88 -8.03 -2.00 -3.33
C LEU A 88 -8.52 -3.11 -4.27
N ASN A 89 -8.08 -4.34 -4.02
CA ASN A 89 -8.71 -5.50 -4.62
C ASN A 89 -10.20 -5.53 -4.28
N SER A 90 -11.01 -5.94 -5.25
CA SER A 90 -12.41 -6.27 -5.08
C SER A 90 -12.65 -7.78 -5.04
N ALA A 91 -13.86 -8.19 -4.70
CA ALA A 91 -14.25 -9.60 -4.76
C ALA A 91 -14.27 -10.16 -6.20
N ASP A 92 -14.33 -9.28 -7.21
CA ASP A 92 -14.24 -9.66 -8.62
C ASP A 92 -12.79 -9.93 -9.03
N ASP A 93 -11.82 -9.33 -8.36
CA ASP A 93 -10.40 -9.48 -8.68
C ASP A 93 -9.80 -10.76 -8.10
N ILE A 94 -10.23 -11.16 -6.91
CA ILE A 94 -9.67 -12.32 -6.21
C ILE A 94 -10.74 -13.13 -5.49
N LYS A 95 -10.56 -14.46 -5.49
CA LYS A 95 -11.33 -15.37 -4.65
C LYS A 95 -10.57 -15.58 -3.35
N THR A 96 -11.08 -15.04 -2.27
CA THR A 96 -10.48 -15.18 -0.95
C THR A 96 -11.54 -15.33 0.14
N LYS A 97 -11.17 -15.89 1.29
CA LYS A 97 -12.01 -15.94 2.49
C LYS A 97 -11.92 -14.67 3.33
N PHE A 98 -11.00 -13.75 2.99
CA PHE A 98 -10.95 -12.45 3.66
C PHE A 98 -12.17 -11.62 3.32
N ASN A 99 -12.63 -10.86 4.30
CA ASN A 99 -13.60 -9.80 4.06
C ASN A 99 -12.87 -8.61 3.44
N LEU A 100 -13.00 -8.47 2.13
CA LEU A 100 -12.29 -7.42 1.40
C LEU A 100 -12.88 -6.05 1.75
N PRO A 101 -12.06 -5.10 2.24
CA PRO A 101 -12.54 -3.76 2.54
C PRO A 101 -12.92 -3.02 1.27
N LYS A 102 -14.03 -2.28 1.29
CA LYS A 102 -14.42 -1.38 0.21
C LYS A 102 -13.59 -0.09 0.21
N GLU A 103 -13.06 0.27 1.36
CA GLU A 103 -12.17 1.40 1.58
C GLU A 103 -11.21 1.10 2.73
N ALA A 104 -10.02 1.68 2.66
CA ALA A 104 -9.05 1.67 3.74
C ALA A 104 -8.18 2.92 3.70
N THR A 105 -7.71 3.35 4.85
CA THR A 105 -6.74 4.44 4.97
C THR A 105 -5.35 3.85 5.19
N THR A 106 -4.35 4.44 4.53
CA THR A 106 -2.96 3.99 4.67
C THR A 106 -2.00 5.14 4.36
N ASP A 107 -0.79 5.07 4.91
CA ASP A 107 0.32 5.89 4.47
C ASP A 107 0.96 5.26 3.24
N VAL A 108 1.30 6.08 2.25
CA VAL A 108 1.90 5.63 1.00
C VAL A 108 3.29 6.21 0.84
N THR A 109 4.29 5.36 0.94
CA THR A 109 5.71 5.72 0.76
C THR A 109 6.18 5.29 -0.62
N LEU A 110 6.72 6.23 -1.39
CA LEU A 110 7.28 5.93 -2.72
C LEU A 110 8.70 5.39 -2.59
N ARG A 111 8.97 4.32 -3.31
CA ARG A 111 10.29 3.66 -3.34
C ARG A 111 10.78 3.53 -4.76
N ARG A 112 12.10 3.55 -4.92
CA ARG A 112 12.78 3.34 -6.22
C ARG A 112 12.32 4.29 -7.33
N LEU A 113 12.07 5.56 -7.01
CA LEU A 113 11.90 6.59 -8.02
C LEU A 113 13.12 6.59 -8.95
N GLN A 114 12.90 6.56 -10.25
CA GLN A 114 13.98 6.44 -11.26
C GLN A 114 14.33 7.78 -11.86
N ASN A 115 13.33 8.57 -12.19
CA ASN A 115 13.50 9.83 -12.93
C ASN A 115 13.12 11.05 -12.10
N PHE A 116 12.27 10.89 -11.08
CA PHE A 116 11.84 12.00 -10.22
C PHE A 116 13.02 12.48 -9.38
N GLU A 117 13.49 13.70 -9.66
CA GLU A 117 14.66 14.29 -9.01
C GLU A 117 14.25 15.23 -7.88
N PHE A 118 14.83 15.05 -6.70
CA PHE A 118 14.65 15.90 -5.54
C PHE A 118 15.86 15.77 -4.59
N LYS A 119 16.01 16.72 -3.70
CA LYS A 119 17.07 16.74 -2.69
C LYS A 119 16.53 17.05 -1.30
N GLU A 120 17.34 16.83 -0.30
CA GLU A 120 17.05 17.26 1.05
C GLU A 120 16.70 18.75 1.10
N GLY A 121 15.68 19.08 1.86
CA GLY A 121 15.15 20.43 2.00
C GLY A 121 14.14 20.84 0.95
N ASP A 122 14.02 20.13 -0.17
CA ASP A 122 12.98 20.40 -1.16
C ASP A 122 11.58 20.18 -0.57
N PHE A 123 10.60 20.88 -1.15
CA PHE A 123 9.21 20.67 -0.84
C PHE A 123 8.52 19.94 -2.00
N ILE A 124 7.77 18.93 -1.64
CA ILE A 124 6.99 18.10 -2.55
C ILE A 124 5.51 18.33 -2.29
N ASN A 125 4.76 18.68 -3.32
CA ASN A 125 3.30 18.66 -3.29
C ASN A 125 2.78 17.29 -3.67
N TRP A 126 1.76 16.81 -2.99
CA TRP A 126 1.02 15.62 -3.37
C TRP A 126 -0.48 15.89 -3.42
N ASN A 127 -1.18 15.18 -4.30
CA ASN A 127 -2.63 15.20 -4.44
C ASN A 127 -3.15 13.79 -4.63
N PHE A 128 -4.23 13.45 -3.94
CA PHE A 128 -4.95 12.18 -4.07
C PHE A 128 -6.45 12.42 -3.87
N GLY A 129 -7.20 12.46 -4.96
CA GLY A 129 -8.59 12.89 -4.94
C GLY A 129 -8.74 14.32 -4.43
N GLU A 130 -9.53 14.49 -3.39
CA GLU A 130 -9.70 15.80 -2.71
C GLU A 130 -8.60 16.09 -1.69
N SER A 131 -7.86 15.05 -1.29
CA SER A 131 -6.77 15.20 -0.32
C SER A 131 -5.51 15.73 -1.00
N LYS A 132 -4.82 16.65 -0.33
CA LYS A 132 -3.57 17.22 -0.79
C LYS A 132 -2.68 17.60 0.37
N GLY A 133 -1.39 17.69 0.11
CA GLY A 133 -0.45 18.10 1.14
C GLY A 133 0.90 18.49 0.56
N LYS A 134 1.76 18.95 1.46
CA LYS A 134 3.13 19.35 1.17
C LYS A 134 4.08 18.63 2.13
N ILE A 135 5.13 18.05 1.61
CA ILE A 135 6.14 17.31 2.36
C ILE A 135 7.46 18.03 2.20
N ARG A 136 8.16 18.28 3.30
CA ARG A 136 9.57 18.69 3.26
C ARG A 136 10.44 17.44 3.25
N ILE A 137 11.35 17.34 2.31
CA ILE A 137 12.25 16.19 2.20
C ILE A 137 13.32 16.26 3.29
N GLY A 138 13.39 15.22 4.08
CA GLY A 138 14.43 15.02 5.10
C GLY A 138 15.72 14.40 4.54
N ALA A 139 16.67 14.15 5.43
CA ALA A 139 17.96 13.51 5.09
C ALA A 139 17.80 12.08 4.55
N ASP A 140 16.73 11.38 4.94
CA ASP A 140 16.38 10.03 4.46
C ASP A 140 15.89 10.01 3.01
N LYS A 141 15.56 11.18 2.45
CA LYS A 141 15.04 11.35 1.09
C LYS A 141 13.83 10.45 0.79
N ILE A 142 12.92 10.34 1.75
CA ILE A 142 11.71 9.54 1.62
C ILE A 142 10.50 10.47 1.38
N ILE A 143 9.64 10.06 0.45
CA ILE A 143 8.36 10.73 0.18
C ILE A 143 7.25 9.82 0.69
N THR A 144 6.52 10.29 1.71
CA THR A 144 5.36 9.59 2.27
C THR A 144 4.14 10.51 2.25
N ALA A 145 3.13 10.14 1.48
CA ALA A 145 1.81 10.78 1.53
C ALA A 145 0.98 10.09 2.64
N PRO A 146 0.64 10.81 3.71
CA PRO A 146 0.01 10.19 4.87
C PRO A 146 -1.50 10.06 4.70
N SER A 147 -2.07 9.03 5.34
CA SER A 147 -3.50 8.85 5.57
C SER A 147 -4.36 8.92 4.30
N LEU A 148 -3.90 8.32 3.21
CA LEU A 148 -4.66 8.28 1.96
C LEU A 148 -5.84 7.32 2.08
N LYS A 149 -7.03 7.78 1.76
CA LYS A 149 -8.25 6.96 1.71
C LYS A 149 -8.35 6.30 0.34
N ILE A 150 -8.04 5.01 0.28
CA ILE A 150 -8.03 4.20 -0.94
C ILE A 150 -9.30 3.36 -0.99
N THR A 151 -9.92 3.28 -2.17
CA THR A 151 -11.12 2.49 -2.44
C THR A 151 -10.86 1.45 -3.54
N THR A 152 -11.86 0.65 -3.87
CA THR A 152 -11.79 -0.29 -5.01
C THR A 152 -11.74 0.44 -6.36
N ALA A 153 -12.24 1.68 -6.44
CA ALA A 153 -12.10 2.50 -7.63
C ALA A 153 -10.68 3.07 -7.72
N PRO A 154 -9.96 2.85 -8.84
CA PRO A 154 -8.62 3.38 -9.04
C PRO A 154 -8.57 4.91 -8.95
N GLN A 155 -7.65 5.44 -8.16
CA GLN A 155 -7.45 6.86 -7.97
C GLN A 155 -5.96 7.21 -8.07
N THR A 156 -5.65 8.35 -8.67
CA THR A 156 -4.26 8.75 -8.94
C THR A 156 -3.66 9.54 -7.78
N LEU A 157 -2.55 9.06 -7.25
CA LEU A 157 -1.62 9.84 -6.44
C LEU A 157 -0.66 10.58 -7.38
N SER A 158 -0.68 11.90 -7.34
CA SER A 158 0.20 12.78 -8.09
C SER A 158 1.18 13.48 -7.16
N ILE A 159 2.44 13.51 -7.55
CA ILE A 159 3.54 14.12 -6.81
C ILE A 159 4.31 15.07 -7.72
N SER A 160 4.65 16.24 -7.21
CA SER A 160 5.44 17.24 -7.94
C SER A 160 6.32 18.06 -7.01
N LEU A 161 7.44 18.57 -7.53
CA LEU A 161 8.20 19.60 -6.83
C LEU A 161 7.34 20.84 -6.61
N ALA A 162 7.36 21.38 -5.38
CA ALA A 162 6.75 22.66 -5.13
C ALA A 162 7.59 23.74 -5.85
N LYS A 163 6.92 24.60 -6.57
CA LYS A 163 7.57 25.83 -7.09
C LYS A 163 7.86 26.73 -5.90
N ASN A 164 9.06 27.22 -5.83
CA ASN A 164 9.48 28.32 -4.95
C ASN A 164 8.77 29.61 -5.33
#